data_54dc858fbffead038abe3bc1d8568563
#
_entry.id   54dc858fbffead038abe3bc1d8568563
#
_cell.length_a   1.000
_cell.length_b   1.000
_cell.length_c   1.000
_cell.angle_alpha   90.00
_cell.angle_beta   90.00
_cell.angle_gamma   90.00
#
_symmetry.space_group_name_H-M   'P 1'
#
loop_
_entity.id
_entity.type
_entity.pdbx_description
1 polymer ?
#
loop_
_entity_poly.entity_id
_entity_poly.type
_entity_poly.pdbx_seq_one_letter_code
_entity_poly.pdbx_strand_id
1 'polypeptide(L)'
;MEETLTYSYNIPSVLQKADGQDELRLAKYSEIQKPSDAPCFFIGQVKQPFMMARCLLALANVVKASFNLSPAQLALLKDPIVSAGYERVRFEGFSHCAGVYARLDILPEGLNGDFLQSGTTNVDFNQPMLSALAGIRNNETVTLSVGQKAVGLHLENQQIIERKVPLPVKWIKGLSSVQVYLAQSENSFTLSKIQAQQLFRSLPKGQVRTDYYLVMRGNMQQFSPVKSASAICIGGLHRLRLLEPLLPFIDKLQVFAHPQMQSTTWQLYMGEMRFSLSLSRDCWRGFSGEGATLDALNEGIDEGWLAIFNEQAQANQTINPAFFSSPGGAWLSKTDTLSAQLAAMGLLGFDLEEGTYFYRQLPFKLSRILGLNPRLKGAEKLIVDEKVAIVSQQAGRTEARVAGSGVQHTVIIDASGERCTCEWFSKYQGERGPCKHVLAVKKYLLMK
;
A
#
# COMPACT_ATOMS: atom_id res chain seq x y z
N MET A 1 -29.65 36.08 27.22
CA MET A 1 -29.31 35.82 25.82
C MET A 1 -29.62 34.35 25.59
N GLU A 2 -30.65 34.07 24.83
CA GLU A 2 -30.97 32.70 24.42
C GLU A 2 -29.89 32.26 23.40
N GLU A 3 -29.13 31.25 23.77
CA GLU A 3 -28.23 30.59 22.84
C GLU A 3 -29.10 29.78 21.86
N THR A 4 -29.14 30.22 20.60
CA THR A 4 -29.79 29.46 19.52
C THR A 4 -28.87 28.31 19.14
N LEU A 5 -29.22 27.08 19.55
CA LEU A 5 -28.54 25.88 19.15
C LEU A 5 -28.91 25.58 17.69
N THR A 6 -27.95 25.74 16.79
CA THR A 6 -28.11 25.34 15.38
C THR A 6 -27.62 23.94 15.20
N TYR A 7 -28.51 23.03 14.87
CA TYR A 7 -28.17 21.63 14.54
C TYR A 7 -27.86 21.51 13.04
N SER A 8 -26.67 21.00 12.74
CA SER A 8 -26.28 20.67 11.38
C SER A 8 -26.23 19.15 11.23
N TYR A 9 -27.01 18.63 10.31
CA TYR A 9 -27.03 17.20 9.99
C TYR A 9 -26.19 16.97 8.75
N ASN A 10 -25.22 16.05 8.83
CA ASN A 10 -24.35 15.69 7.71
C ASN A 10 -25.09 14.89 6.60
N ILE A 11 -26.23 14.30 6.94
CA ILE A 11 -27.07 13.54 6.02
C ILE A 11 -28.50 14.00 6.23
N PRO A 12 -29.24 14.41 5.17
CA PRO A 12 -30.65 14.74 5.28
C PRO A 12 -31.47 13.49 5.58
N SER A 13 -32.59 13.67 6.30
CA SER A 13 -33.58 12.60 6.40
C SER A 13 -34.18 12.34 5.02
N VAL A 14 -34.20 11.09 4.59
CA VAL A 14 -34.69 10.68 3.27
C VAL A 14 -35.72 9.56 3.43
N LEU A 15 -36.83 9.67 2.72
CA LEU A 15 -37.79 8.60 2.55
C LEU A 15 -37.43 7.86 1.24
N GLN A 16 -37.05 6.61 1.33
CA GLN A 16 -36.71 5.77 0.18
C GLN A 16 -37.69 4.58 0.11
N LYS A 17 -38.03 4.16 -1.10
CA LYS A 17 -38.68 2.87 -1.30
C LYS A 17 -37.63 1.83 -1.61
N ALA A 18 -37.42 0.89 -0.68
CA ALA A 18 -36.58 -0.27 -0.88
C ALA A 18 -37.47 -1.53 -0.78
N ASP A 19 -37.40 -2.40 -1.77
CA ASP A 19 -38.12 -3.68 -1.84
C ASP A 19 -39.64 -3.60 -1.56
N GLY A 20 -40.31 -2.52 -2.00
CA GLY A 20 -41.73 -2.32 -1.83
C GLY A 20 -42.19 -1.82 -0.46
N GLN A 21 -41.24 -1.53 0.44
CA GLN A 21 -41.52 -0.92 1.75
C GLN A 21 -40.95 0.50 1.79
N ASP A 22 -41.69 1.41 2.46
CA ASP A 22 -41.23 2.76 2.70
C ASP A 22 -40.20 2.76 3.87
N GLU A 23 -38.92 2.99 3.56
CA GLU A 23 -37.87 3.12 4.55
C GLU A 23 -37.60 4.59 4.84
N LEU A 24 -37.87 5.03 6.08
CA LEU A 24 -37.54 6.38 6.56
C LEU A 24 -36.16 6.34 7.18
N ARG A 25 -35.17 6.85 6.48
CA ARG A 25 -33.84 7.14 7.06
C ARG A 25 -33.87 8.54 7.70
N LEU A 26 -33.91 8.55 9.01
CA LEU A 26 -33.81 9.80 9.77
C LEU A 26 -32.38 10.30 9.82
N ALA A 27 -32.20 11.61 9.66
CA ALA A 27 -30.94 12.26 9.99
C ALA A 27 -30.62 11.95 11.46
N LYS A 28 -29.57 11.17 11.71
CA LYS A 28 -29.12 10.89 13.07
C LYS A 28 -28.21 12.04 13.52
N TYR A 29 -28.71 12.83 14.46
CA TYR A 29 -27.84 13.65 15.31
C TYR A 29 -27.15 12.70 16.27
N SER A 30 -25.85 12.57 16.14
CA SER A 30 -25.03 11.90 17.14
C SER A 30 -24.46 12.97 18.07
N GLU A 31 -24.89 13.01 19.31
CA GLU A 31 -24.26 13.84 20.37
C GLU A 31 -22.76 13.50 20.57
N ILE A 32 -22.33 12.39 20.01
CA ILE A 32 -20.95 11.90 19.99
C ILE A 32 -20.07 12.73 19.06
N GLN A 33 -20.65 13.48 18.12
CA GLN A 33 -19.94 14.41 17.26
C GLN A 33 -20.39 15.85 17.56
N LYS A 34 -19.65 16.55 18.43
CA LYS A 34 -19.52 17.99 18.21
C LYS A 34 -19.17 18.16 16.73
N PRO A 35 -19.76 19.15 15.99
CA PRO A 35 -19.38 19.38 14.60
C PRO A 35 -17.85 19.55 14.57
N SER A 36 -17.15 18.48 14.25
CA SER A 36 -15.72 18.59 14.02
C SER A 36 -15.63 19.07 12.57
N ASP A 37 -14.91 20.15 12.31
CA ASP A 37 -14.58 20.64 10.96
C ASP A 37 -13.86 19.59 10.10
N ALA A 38 -13.79 18.36 10.56
CA ALA A 38 -13.08 17.26 9.93
C ALA A 38 -14.08 16.32 9.24
N PRO A 39 -13.92 16.05 7.93
CA PRO A 39 -14.82 15.19 7.18
C PRO A 39 -14.84 13.76 7.73
N CYS A 40 -16.05 13.19 7.79
CA CYS A 40 -16.26 11.74 7.91
C CYS A 40 -16.20 11.13 6.52
N PHE A 41 -15.46 10.04 6.36
CA PHE A 41 -15.32 9.36 5.10
C PHE A 41 -16.34 8.24 4.94
N PHE A 42 -16.51 7.42 5.99
CA PHE A 42 -17.43 6.31 6.05
C PHE A 42 -18.05 6.16 7.44
N ILE A 43 -19.34 5.83 7.48
CA ILE A 43 -20.03 5.36 8.69
C ILE A 43 -21.03 4.29 8.30
N GLY A 44 -20.98 3.12 8.95
CA GLY A 44 -21.89 2.02 8.64
C GLY A 44 -21.62 0.75 9.42
N GLN A 45 -22.53 -0.19 9.30
CA GLN A 45 -22.43 -1.51 9.90
C GLN A 45 -21.55 -2.42 9.06
N VAL A 46 -20.81 -3.30 9.75
CA VAL A 46 -20.03 -4.37 9.14
C VAL A 46 -20.85 -5.66 9.22
N LYS A 47 -21.14 -6.29 8.06
CA LYS A 47 -21.99 -7.49 8.01
C LYS A 47 -21.30 -8.75 8.59
N GLN A 48 -19.98 -8.80 8.55
CA GLN A 48 -19.17 -9.91 9.07
C GLN A 48 -18.20 -9.41 10.17
N PRO A 49 -18.70 -8.91 11.31
CA PRO A 49 -17.87 -8.22 12.30
C PRO A 49 -16.81 -9.13 12.94
N PHE A 50 -17.12 -10.40 13.17
CA PHE A 50 -16.14 -11.38 13.67
C PHE A 50 -14.97 -11.54 12.70
N MET A 51 -15.24 -11.68 11.40
CA MET A 51 -14.19 -11.85 10.38
C MET A 51 -13.33 -10.60 10.27
N MET A 52 -13.95 -9.41 10.22
CA MET A 52 -13.23 -8.14 10.27
C MET A 52 -12.30 -8.09 11.48
N ALA A 53 -12.80 -8.44 12.66
CA ALA A 53 -12.01 -8.43 13.90
C ALA A 53 -10.81 -9.39 13.84
N ARG A 54 -10.98 -10.61 13.31
CA ARG A 54 -9.86 -11.55 13.11
C ARG A 54 -8.81 -10.99 12.15
N CYS A 55 -9.23 -10.39 11.05
CA CYS A 55 -8.33 -9.75 10.11
C CYS A 55 -7.59 -8.55 10.71
N LEU A 56 -8.27 -7.69 11.48
CA LEU A 56 -7.64 -6.54 12.14
C LEU A 56 -6.66 -6.97 13.23
N LEU A 57 -6.94 -8.03 13.97
CA LEU A 57 -5.99 -8.61 14.93
C LEU A 57 -4.77 -9.21 14.21
N ALA A 58 -4.95 -9.87 13.06
CA ALA A 58 -3.84 -10.35 12.24
C ALA A 58 -3.00 -9.18 11.71
N LEU A 59 -3.63 -8.10 11.24
CA LEU A 59 -2.95 -6.87 10.82
C LEU A 59 -2.13 -6.27 11.97
N ALA A 60 -2.71 -6.15 13.16
CA ALA A 60 -2.00 -5.66 14.35
C ALA A 60 -0.80 -6.54 14.71
N ASN A 61 -0.90 -7.86 14.52
CA ASN A 61 0.22 -8.79 14.71
C ASN A 61 1.33 -8.56 13.67
N VAL A 62 0.98 -8.26 12.40
CA VAL A 62 1.96 -7.87 11.38
C VAL A 62 2.70 -6.60 11.78
N VAL A 63 1.99 -5.57 12.23
CA VAL A 63 2.60 -4.29 12.67
C VAL A 63 3.55 -4.50 13.83
N LYS A 64 3.18 -5.34 14.79
CA LYS A 64 4.02 -5.71 15.94
C LYS A 64 5.15 -6.68 15.58
N ALA A 65 5.07 -7.37 14.43
CA ALA A 65 6.09 -8.32 14.03
C ALA A 65 7.43 -7.61 13.82
N SER A 66 8.35 -7.92 14.70
CA SER A 66 9.71 -7.38 14.67
C SER A 66 10.66 -8.48 15.11
N PHE A 67 11.73 -8.61 14.36
CA PHE A 67 12.70 -9.67 14.62
C PHE A 67 13.81 -9.26 15.58
N ASN A 68 13.90 -7.97 15.99
CA ASN A 68 14.99 -7.45 16.80
C ASN A 68 14.62 -6.23 17.67
N LEU A 69 13.37 -6.08 18.11
CA LEU A 69 12.98 -4.96 18.98
C LEU A 69 12.73 -5.38 20.43
N SER A 70 13.04 -4.47 21.34
CA SER A 70 12.66 -4.58 22.73
C SER A 70 11.12 -4.42 22.90
N PRO A 71 10.51 -4.97 23.96
CA PRO A 71 9.08 -4.79 24.25
C PRO A 71 8.65 -3.31 24.31
N ALA A 72 9.51 -2.44 24.83
CA ALA A 72 9.24 -0.99 24.89
C ALA A 72 9.17 -0.35 23.49
N GLN A 73 10.03 -0.76 22.56
CA GLN A 73 10.00 -0.29 21.16
C GLN A 73 8.78 -0.86 20.41
N LEU A 74 8.38 -2.12 20.70
CA LEU A 74 7.17 -2.73 20.13
C LEU A 74 5.90 -1.99 20.57
N ALA A 75 5.88 -1.47 21.80
CA ALA A 75 4.74 -0.71 22.31
C ALA A 75 4.50 0.62 21.55
N LEU A 76 5.51 1.13 20.85
CA LEU A 76 5.43 2.34 20.03
C LEU A 76 4.93 2.09 18.60
N LEU A 77 4.77 0.82 18.21
CA LEU A 77 4.36 0.42 16.85
C LEU A 77 2.92 -0.08 16.88
N LYS A 78 1.97 0.80 16.56
CA LYS A 78 0.56 0.49 16.73
C LYS A 78 -0.30 0.85 15.51
N ASP A 79 0.29 1.45 14.49
CA ASP A 79 -0.43 2.11 13.41
C ASP A 79 -1.02 1.16 12.36
N PRO A 80 -2.32 1.15 12.09
CA PRO A 80 -2.82 0.96 10.74
C PRO A 80 -3.14 2.29 10.07
N ILE A 81 -3.00 2.31 8.74
CA ILE A 81 -3.60 3.31 7.87
C ILE A 81 -4.99 2.80 7.48
N VAL A 82 -5.96 3.71 7.52
CA VAL A 82 -7.35 3.41 7.18
C VAL A 82 -7.79 4.31 6.05
N SER A 83 -8.22 3.72 4.94
CA SER A 83 -8.78 4.44 3.79
C SER A 83 -10.23 4.02 3.58
N ALA A 84 -11.10 4.99 3.32
CA ALA A 84 -12.48 4.76 2.91
C ALA A 84 -12.71 5.45 1.57
N GLY A 85 -13.34 4.73 0.64
CA GLY A 85 -13.65 5.19 -0.71
C GLY A 85 -13.88 4.01 -1.66
N TYR A 86 -14.53 4.25 -2.77
CA TYR A 86 -14.90 3.21 -3.75
C TYR A 86 -15.74 2.09 -3.12
N GLU A 87 -16.69 2.48 -2.26
CA GLU A 87 -17.56 1.56 -1.53
C GLU A 87 -16.79 0.51 -0.69
N ARG A 88 -15.54 0.78 -0.35
CA ARG A 88 -14.67 -0.11 0.42
C ARG A 88 -13.99 0.62 1.55
N VAL A 89 -13.74 -0.12 2.62
CA VAL A 89 -12.86 0.31 3.71
C VAL A 89 -11.63 -0.58 3.71
N ARG A 90 -10.46 0.06 3.74
CA ARG A 90 -9.16 -0.63 3.72
C ARG A 90 -8.34 -0.28 4.95
N PHE A 91 -7.73 -1.29 5.54
CA PHE A 91 -6.76 -1.14 6.62
C PHE A 91 -5.42 -1.66 6.16
N GLU A 92 -4.37 -0.86 6.32
CA GLU A 92 -3.04 -1.18 5.82
C GLU A 92 -1.98 -1.01 6.92
N GLY A 93 -0.96 -1.85 6.91
CA GLY A 93 0.11 -1.76 7.88
C GLY A 93 1.40 -2.44 7.43
N PHE A 94 2.51 -2.02 8.03
CA PHE A 94 3.82 -2.62 7.81
C PHE A 94 4.36 -3.23 9.10
N SER A 95 5.12 -4.31 8.96
CA SER A 95 6.04 -4.71 10.00
C SER A 95 7.09 -3.62 10.28
N HIS A 96 7.66 -3.60 11.46
CA HIS A 96 8.66 -2.57 11.83
C HIS A 96 9.83 -2.46 10.83
N CYS A 97 10.28 -3.56 10.27
CA CYS A 97 11.34 -3.58 9.26
C CYS A 97 10.87 -3.15 7.87
N ALA A 98 9.57 -2.86 7.68
CA ALA A 98 8.90 -2.61 6.41
C ALA A 98 9.06 -3.74 5.36
N GLY A 99 9.45 -4.94 5.81
CA GLY A 99 9.61 -6.11 4.94
C GLY A 99 8.34 -6.92 4.74
N VAL A 100 7.31 -6.65 5.54
CA VAL A 100 5.98 -7.23 5.42
C VAL A 100 4.97 -6.10 5.33
N TYR A 101 4.16 -6.11 4.31
CA TYR A 101 3.00 -5.25 4.17
C TYR A 101 1.74 -6.11 4.30
N ALA A 102 0.77 -5.64 5.06
CA ALA A 102 -0.54 -6.27 5.16
C ALA A 102 -1.64 -5.29 4.82
N ARG A 103 -2.70 -5.79 4.19
CA ARG A 103 -3.91 -5.03 3.85
C ARG A 103 -5.15 -5.89 4.06
N LEU A 104 -6.13 -5.34 4.77
CA LEU A 104 -7.49 -5.83 4.82
C LEU A 104 -8.34 -4.93 3.92
N ASP A 105 -9.04 -5.52 2.97
CA ASP A 105 -10.10 -4.88 2.19
C ASP A 105 -11.45 -5.43 2.69
N ILE A 106 -12.35 -4.56 3.15
CA ILE A 106 -13.76 -4.87 3.38
C ILE A 106 -14.50 -4.47 2.11
N LEU A 107 -15.08 -5.44 1.42
CA LEU A 107 -15.74 -5.27 0.12
C LEU A 107 -17.12 -4.59 0.28
N PRO A 108 -17.69 -4.03 -0.79
CA PRO A 108 -18.97 -3.33 -0.74
C PRO A 108 -20.06 -4.15 -0.07
N GLU A 109 -20.17 -5.43 -0.44
CA GLU A 109 -21.17 -6.35 0.07
C GLU A 109 -21.01 -6.64 1.57
N GLY A 110 -19.83 -6.43 2.13
CA GLY A 110 -19.51 -6.57 3.56
C GLY A 110 -19.89 -5.37 4.42
N LEU A 111 -20.34 -4.29 3.79
CA LEU A 111 -20.66 -3.02 4.45
C LEU A 111 -22.15 -2.67 4.23
N ASN A 112 -22.73 -1.99 5.22
CA ASN A 112 -24.04 -1.37 5.13
C ASN A 112 -23.95 0.02 5.76
N GLY A 113 -23.75 1.04 4.93
CA GLY A 113 -23.53 2.41 5.42
C GLY A 113 -23.23 3.39 4.30
N ASP A 114 -22.86 4.60 4.71
CA ASP A 114 -22.71 5.73 3.80
C ASP A 114 -21.24 6.09 3.62
N PHE A 115 -20.79 6.18 2.36
CA PHE A 115 -19.53 6.76 1.97
C PHE A 115 -19.75 8.23 1.63
N LEU A 116 -19.43 9.10 2.56
CA LEU A 116 -19.67 10.54 2.45
C LEU A 116 -18.60 11.23 1.63
N GLN A 117 -17.37 10.73 1.72
CA GLN A 117 -16.20 11.27 1.05
C GLN A 117 -15.11 10.22 0.96
N SER A 118 -14.25 10.27 -0.03
CA SER A 118 -13.03 9.44 -0.04
C SER A 118 -11.94 10.10 0.80
N GLY A 119 -11.25 9.30 1.60
CA GLY A 119 -10.15 9.82 2.41
C GLY A 119 -9.34 8.76 3.12
N THR A 120 -8.22 9.21 3.71
CA THR A 120 -7.28 8.34 4.42
C THR A 120 -6.86 8.98 5.73
N THR A 121 -6.81 8.16 6.76
CA THR A 121 -6.29 8.51 8.09
C THR A 121 -5.35 7.44 8.60
N ASN A 122 -4.64 7.71 9.69
CA ASN A 122 -3.83 6.70 10.38
C ASN A 122 -4.05 6.82 11.88
N VAL A 123 -4.18 5.69 12.55
CA VAL A 123 -4.51 5.58 13.97
C VAL A 123 -3.69 4.50 14.62
N ASP A 124 -3.51 4.56 15.95
CA ASP A 124 -2.91 3.50 16.74
C ASP A 124 -3.97 2.50 17.19
N PHE A 125 -3.73 1.21 17.00
CA PHE A 125 -4.56 0.20 17.65
C PHE A 125 -4.07 -0.05 19.09
N ASN A 126 -4.61 0.74 20.01
CA ASN A 126 -4.31 0.65 21.41
C ASN A 126 -4.95 -0.57 22.07
N GLN A 127 -4.56 -0.89 23.31
CA GLN A 127 -5.07 -2.07 23.99
C GLN A 127 -6.61 -2.13 24.09
N PRO A 128 -7.33 -1.01 24.34
CA PRO A 128 -8.80 -1.03 24.32
C PRO A 128 -9.37 -1.51 22.98
N MET A 129 -8.85 -1.02 21.86
CA MET A 129 -9.26 -1.44 20.50
C MET A 129 -8.99 -2.92 20.29
N LEU A 130 -7.78 -3.39 20.61
CA LEU A 130 -7.41 -4.80 20.47
C LEU A 130 -8.26 -5.73 21.34
N SER A 131 -8.58 -5.30 22.57
CA SER A 131 -9.44 -6.07 23.47
C SER A 131 -10.87 -6.15 22.97
N ALA A 132 -11.41 -5.05 22.46
CA ALA A 132 -12.74 -5.03 21.84
C ALA A 132 -12.79 -5.94 20.60
N LEU A 133 -11.82 -5.83 19.70
CA LEU A 133 -11.73 -6.71 18.52
C LEU A 133 -11.63 -8.20 18.91
N ALA A 134 -10.89 -8.52 19.97
CA ALA A 134 -10.77 -9.90 20.43
C ALA A 134 -12.11 -10.45 20.97
N GLY A 135 -12.95 -9.60 21.53
CA GLY A 135 -14.27 -9.94 22.11
C GLY A 135 -15.39 -10.11 21.06
N ILE A 136 -15.25 -9.55 19.86
CA ILE A 136 -16.31 -9.56 18.84
C ILE A 136 -16.69 -10.99 18.43
N ARG A 137 -17.99 -11.27 18.44
CA ARG A 137 -18.63 -12.54 18.04
C ARG A 137 -19.43 -12.36 16.76
N ASN A 138 -19.86 -13.49 16.15
CA ASN A 138 -20.59 -13.49 14.87
C ASN A 138 -21.95 -12.76 14.90
N ASN A 139 -22.61 -12.73 16.04
CA ASN A 139 -23.95 -12.18 16.23
C ASN A 139 -23.95 -10.75 16.80
N GLU A 140 -22.79 -10.12 16.91
CA GLU A 140 -22.71 -8.75 17.41
C GLU A 140 -22.91 -7.74 16.29
N THR A 141 -23.62 -6.66 16.59
CA THR A 141 -23.75 -5.52 15.70
C THR A 141 -22.55 -4.59 15.92
N VAL A 142 -21.79 -4.35 14.86
CA VAL A 142 -20.63 -3.46 14.90
C VAL A 142 -20.76 -2.38 13.84
N THR A 143 -20.75 -1.13 14.29
CA THR A 143 -20.67 0.04 13.40
C THR A 143 -19.23 0.55 13.38
N LEU A 144 -18.71 0.72 12.17
CA LEU A 144 -17.40 1.30 11.90
C LEU A 144 -17.58 2.73 11.43
N SER A 145 -16.79 3.66 11.98
CA SER A 145 -16.70 5.04 11.51
C SER A 145 -15.25 5.36 11.14
N VAL A 146 -15.04 5.92 9.95
CA VAL A 146 -13.73 6.34 9.46
C VAL A 146 -13.78 7.81 9.11
N GLY A 147 -13.01 8.62 9.80
CA GLY A 147 -12.95 10.06 9.57
C GLY A 147 -11.52 10.58 9.49
N GLN A 148 -11.36 11.84 9.08
CA GLN A 148 -10.04 12.46 8.90
C GLN A 148 -9.19 12.46 10.19
N LYS A 149 -9.83 12.57 11.36
CA LYS A 149 -9.16 12.71 12.66
C LYS A 149 -9.23 11.48 13.55
N ALA A 150 -10.09 10.52 13.23
CA ALA A 150 -10.30 9.34 14.08
C ALA A 150 -10.93 8.17 13.31
N VAL A 151 -10.77 6.98 13.90
CA VAL A 151 -11.49 5.74 13.52
C VAL A 151 -12.24 5.28 14.77
N GLY A 152 -13.53 4.99 14.63
CA GLY A 152 -14.40 4.54 15.71
C GLY A 152 -14.93 3.13 15.47
N LEU A 153 -14.95 2.32 16.52
CA LEU A 153 -15.60 1.02 16.59
C LEU A 153 -16.72 1.12 17.64
N HIS A 154 -17.96 0.98 17.20
CA HIS A 154 -19.13 1.11 18.02
C HIS A 154 -19.83 -0.25 18.17
N LEU A 155 -19.88 -0.75 19.38
CA LEU A 155 -20.60 -1.95 19.78
C LEU A 155 -21.82 -1.52 20.64
N GLU A 156 -22.75 -2.44 20.91
CA GLU A 156 -23.96 -2.12 21.67
C GLU A 156 -23.68 -1.42 23.02
N ASN A 157 -22.67 -1.88 23.75
CA ASN A 157 -22.36 -1.40 25.10
C ASN A 157 -21.02 -0.67 25.21
N GLN A 158 -20.31 -0.50 24.11
CA GLN A 158 -18.97 0.08 24.14
C GLN A 158 -18.65 0.83 22.86
N GLN A 159 -17.99 1.95 23.01
CA GLN A 159 -17.44 2.73 21.91
C GLN A 159 -15.95 2.94 22.10
N ILE A 160 -15.17 2.59 21.08
CA ILE A 160 -13.74 2.83 21.06
C ILE A 160 -13.42 3.79 19.91
N ILE A 161 -12.70 4.87 20.22
CA ILE A 161 -12.27 5.86 19.24
C ILE A 161 -10.76 5.97 19.31
N GLU A 162 -10.10 5.65 18.19
CA GLU A 162 -8.67 5.87 18.01
C GLU A 162 -8.44 7.14 17.22
N ARG A 163 -7.61 8.03 17.75
CA ARG A 163 -7.31 9.33 17.13
C ARG A 163 -6.13 9.21 16.18
N LYS A 164 -6.13 10.11 15.18
CA LYS A 164 -5.04 10.24 14.21
C LYS A 164 -3.70 10.49 14.89
N VAL A 165 -2.67 9.79 14.43
CA VAL A 165 -1.29 9.90 14.90
C VAL A 165 -0.34 10.31 13.76
N PRO A 166 0.89 10.77 14.04
CA PRO A 166 1.90 11.01 13.01
C PRO A 166 2.34 9.72 12.33
N LEU A 167 2.41 9.71 11.00
CA LEU A 167 2.84 8.56 10.23
C LEU A 167 4.38 8.41 10.26
N PRO A 168 4.92 7.21 10.58
CA PRO A 168 6.35 6.96 10.57
C PRO A 168 6.97 7.14 9.18
N VAL A 169 8.17 7.73 9.10
CA VAL A 169 8.87 8.02 7.85
C VAL A 169 9.09 6.77 7.00
N LYS A 170 9.44 5.64 7.62
CA LYS A 170 9.64 4.36 6.94
C LYS A 170 8.36 3.88 6.23
N TRP A 171 7.21 4.13 6.84
CA TRP A 171 5.93 3.75 6.27
C TRP A 171 5.55 4.60 5.06
N ILE A 172 5.88 5.90 5.08
CA ILE A 172 5.67 6.78 3.92
C ILE A 172 6.35 6.19 2.68
N LYS A 173 7.62 5.80 2.81
CA LYS A 173 8.36 5.16 1.72
C LYS A 173 7.76 3.80 1.33
N GLY A 174 7.46 2.97 2.32
CA GLY A 174 6.90 1.63 2.10
C GLY A 174 5.58 1.67 1.35
N LEU A 175 4.67 2.57 1.75
CA LEU A 175 3.34 2.71 1.15
C LEU A 175 3.37 3.16 -0.30
N SER A 176 4.33 4.02 -0.66
CA SER A 176 4.55 4.43 -2.03
C SER A 176 5.17 3.30 -2.85
N SER A 177 6.18 2.64 -2.31
CA SER A 177 6.92 1.59 -3.04
C SER A 177 6.10 0.31 -3.24
N VAL A 178 5.36 -0.14 -2.22
CA VAL A 178 4.64 -1.42 -2.30
C VAL A 178 3.63 -1.45 -3.44
N GLN A 179 2.96 -0.32 -3.74
CA GLN A 179 1.97 -0.28 -4.82
C GLN A 179 2.59 -0.53 -6.20
N VAL A 180 3.83 -0.06 -6.41
CA VAL A 180 4.57 -0.31 -7.65
C VAL A 180 4.91 -1.79 -7.79
N TYR A 181 5.32 -2.45 -6.70
CA TYR A 181 5.56 -3.90 -6.71
C TYR A 181 4.27 -4.71 -6.91
N LEU A 182 3.15 -4.29 -6.30
CA LEU A 182 1.86 -4.95 -6.48
C LEU A 182 1.38 -4.86 -7.94
N ALA A 183 1.51 -3.69 -8.57
CA ALA A 183 1.09 -3.47 -9.95
C ALA A 183 1.87 -4.31 -10.98
N GLN A 184 3.09 -4.73 -10.65
CA GLN A 184 3.93 -5.59 -11.48
C GLN A 184 3.80 -7.08 -11.14
N SER A 185 3.00 -7.42 -10.11
CA SER A 185 2.85 -8.80 -9.65
C SER A 185 1.76 -9.53 -10.43
N GLU A 186 2.04 -10.78 -10.78
CA GLU A 186 1.14 -11.66 -11.53
C GLU A 186 0.61 -12.79 -10.66
N ASN A 187 -0.65 -13.21 -10.89
CA ASN A 187 -1.22 -14.37 -10.21
C ASN A 187 -0.51 -15.65 -10.68
N SER A 188 0.16 -16.31 -9.77
CA SER A 188 0.96 -17.49 -10.05
C SER A 188 0.28 -18.79 -9.61
N PHE A 189 -0.46 -18.76 -8.48
CA PHE A 189 -1.15 -19.92 -7.93
C PHE A 189 -2.46 -19.54 -7.25
N THR A 190 -3.46 -20.41 -7.44
CA THR A 190 -4.68 -20.37 -6.65
C THR A 190 -4.83 -21.70 -5.91
N LEU A 191 -5.01 -21.63 -4.60
CA LEU A 191 -5.12 -22.76 -3.69
C LEU A 191 -6.50 -22.78 -3.04
N SER A 192 -7.11 -23.95 -2.98
CA SER A 192 -8.27 -24.17 -2.12
C SER A 192 -7.87 -24.09 -0.62
N LYS A 193 -8.84 -23.93 0.25
CA LYS A 193 -8.63 -23.94 1.70
C LYS A 193 -7.77 -25.13 2.18
N ILE A 194 -8.09 -26.35 1.69
CA ILE A 194 -7.38 -27.56 2.11
C ILE A 194 -5.93 -27.53 1.62
N GLN A 195 -5.69 -27.15 0.36
CA GLN A 195 -4.34 -27.03 -0.19
C GLN A 195 -3.51 -25.99 0.55
N ALA A 196 -4.10 -24.82 0.85
CA ALA A 196 -3.44 -23.79 1.63
C ALA A 196 -3.06 -24.28 3.02
N GLN A 197 -3.98 -24.94 3.74
CA GLN A 197 -3.71 -25.51 5.06
C GLN A 197 -2.61 -26.57 5.02
N GLN A 198 -2.60 -27.44 4.01
CA GLN A 198 -1.55 -28.44 3.82
C GLN A 198 -0.19 -27.81 3.55
N LEU A 199 -0.15 -26.79 2.68
CA LEU A 199 1.07 -26.04 2.36
C LEU A 199 1.64 -25.38 3.63
N PHE A 200 0.81 -24.70 4.43
CA PHE A 200 1.26 -24.01 5.64
C PHE A 200 1.74 -24.95 6.74
N ARG A 201 1.22 -26.19 6.82
CA ARG A 201 1.74 -27.22 7.73
C ARG A 201 3.20 -27.60 7.42
N SER A 202 3.66 -27.41 6.18
CA SER A 202 5.03 -27.67 5.77
C SER A 202 6.00 -26.50 6.05
N LEU A 203 5.53 -25.39 6.64
CA LEU A 203 6.40 -24.28 7.00
C LEU A 203 7.46 -24.70 8.01
N PRO A 204 8.75 -24.42 7.75
CA PRO A 204 9.82 -24.78 8.68
C PRO A 204 9.65 -24.07 10.03
N LYS A 205 10.01 -24.75 11.10
CA LYS A 205 10.01 -24.19 12.44
C LYS A 205 11.18 -23.20 12.59
N GLY A 206 10.90 -22.01 13.13
CA GLY A 206 11.92 -20.99 13.42
C GLY A 206 12.19 -20.04 12.25
N GLN A 207 13.24 -19.22 12.42
CA GLN A 207 13.64 -18.23 11.42
C GLN A 207 14.44 -18.89 10.29
N VAL A 208 14.05 -18.59 9.06
CA VAL A 208 14.76 -19.04 7.86
C VAL A 208 15.61 -17.87 7.36
N ARG A 209 16.91 -18.11 7.19
CA ARG A 209 17.89 -17.09 6.74
C ARG A 209 18.25 -17.20 5.26
N THR A 210 17.93 -18.32 4.63
CA THR A 210 18.18 -18.57 3.21
C THR A 210 16.93 -18.30 2.39
N ASP A 211 17.10 -18.03 1.10
CA ASP A 211 15.99 -17.96 0.18
C ASP A 211 15.25 -19.31 0.12
N TYR A 212 13.93 -19.24 0.12
CA TYR A 212 13.04 -20.37 -0.13
C TYR A 212 12.17 -20.05 -1.35
N TYR A 213 11.73 -21.13 -1.96
CA TYR A 213 10.94 -21.06 -3.17
C TYR A 213 9.64 -21.83 -3.01
N LEU A 214 8.56 -21.29 -3.56
CA LEU A 214 7.35 -22.08 -3.82
C LEU A 214 7.52 -22.75 -5.15
N VAL A 215 7.47 -24.06 -5.17
CA VAL A 215 7.69 -24.90 -6.37
C VAL A 215 6.52 -25.84 -6.57
N MET A 216 6.27 -26.22 -7.83
CA MET A 216 5.36 -27.31 -8.17
C MET A 216 6.10 -28.65 -8.12
N ARG A 217 5.52 -29.65 -7.46
CA ARG A 217 5.98 -31.02 -7.45
C ARG A 217 4.80 -31.96 -7.77
N GLY A 218 4.75 -32.41 -9.01
CA GLY A 218 3.50 -32.99 -9.52
C GLY A 218 2.38 -31.95 -9.51
N ASN A 219 1.27 -32.27 -8.88
CA ASN A 219 0.11 -31.36 -8.76
C ASN A 219 0.05 -30.61 -7.41
N MET A 220 1.13 -30.65 -6.63
CA MET A 220 1.16 -30.02 -5.31
C MET A 220 2.23 -28.92 -5.21
N GLN A 221 1.89 -27.86 -4.50
CA GLN A 221 2.83 -26.80 -4.16
C GLN A 221 3.60 -27.19 -2.90
N GLN A 222 4.91 -26.90 -2.92
CA GLN A 222 5.81 -27.17 -1.78
C GLN A 222 6.80 -26.03 -1.58
N PHE A 223 7.22 -25.84 -0.35
CA PHE A 223 8.35 -24.96 -0.04
C PHE A 223 9.68 -25.75 -0.21
N SER A 224 10.60 -25.18 -0.96
CA SER A 224 11.90 -25.78 -1.25
C SER A 224 13.04 -24.77 -1.10
N PRO A 225 14.19 -25.14 -0.53
CA PRO A 225 15.38 -24.31 -0.58
C PRO A 225 16.06 -24.33 -1.96
N VAL A 226 15.64 -25.22 -2.85
CA VAL A 226 16.20 -25.39 -4.20
C VAL A 226 15.32 -24.67 -5.21
N LYS A 227 15.93 -23.80 -6.02
CA LYS A 227 15.26 -23.09 -7.11
C LYS A 227 14.99 -24.05 -8.28
N SER A 228 13.78 -24.03 -8.83
CA SER A 228 13.42 -24.65 -10.11
C SER A 228 13.07 -23.58 -11.16
N ALA A 229 12.85 -23.98 -12.40
CA ALA A 229 12.60 -23.05 -13.51
C ALA A 229 11.40 -22.11 -13.29
N SER A 230 10.31 -22.61 -12.69
CA SER A 230 9.08 -21.85 -12.40
C SER A 230 8.92 -21.51 -10.91
N ALA A 231 10.04 -21.48 -10.17
CA ALA A 231 10.01 -21.26 -8.74
C ALA A 231 9.75 -19.79 -8.38
N ILE A 232 8.90 -19.54 -7.40
CA ILE A 232 8.64 -18.23 -6.83
C ILE A 232 9.51 -18.05 -5.58
N CYS A 233 10.38 -17.05 -5.58
CA CYS A 233 11.23 -16.74 -4.43
C CYS A 233 10.41 -16.09 -3.30
N ILE A 234 10.50 -16.65 -2.10
CA ILE A 234 9.82 -16.15 -0.91
C ILE A 234 10.86 -15.61 0.06
N GLY A 235 10.92 -14.33 0.22
CA GLY A 235 11.81 -13.71 1.21
C GLY A 235 11.32 -13.96 2.63
N GLY A 236 12.18 -14.61 3.47
CA GLY A 236 11.88 -14.88 4.87
C GLY A 236 10.60 -15.70 5.07
N LEU A 237 10.62 -16.94 4.60
CA LEU A 237 9.48 -17.87 4.59
C LEU A 237 8.71 -17.95 5.92
N HIS A 238 9.40 -17.87 7.06
CA HIS A 238 8.80 -17.89 8.40
C HIS A 238 7.77 -16.77 8.64
N ARG A 239 7.83 -15.66 7.86
CA ARG A 239 6.89 -14.54 7.95
C ARG A 239 5.47 -14.92 7.51
N LEU A 240 5.31 -15.98 6.72
CA LEU A 240 4.00 -16.51 6.33
C LEU A 240 3.18 -17.01 7.53
N ARG A 241 3.83 -17.32 8.67
CA ARG A 241 3.12 -17.70 9.90
C ARG A 241 2.16 -16.64 10.41
N LEU A 242 2.35 -15.38 10.01
CA LEU A 242 1.41 -14.28 10.31
C LEU A 242 0.01 -14.52 9.73
N LEU A 243 -0.12 -15.40 8.72
CA LEU A 243 -1.41 -15.77 8.12
C LEU A 243 -2.05 -16.99 8.80
N GLU A 244 -1.31 -17.77 9.60
CA GLU A 244 -1.82 -19.01 10.21
C GLU A 244 -3.15 -18.82 10.98
N PRO A 245 -3.36 -17.71 11.74
CA PRO A 245 -4.62 -17.48 12.46
C PRO A 245 -5.86 -17.31 11.55
N LEU A 246 -5.65 -16.93 10.28
CA LEU A 246 -6.74 -16.70 9.32
C LEU A 246 -7.06 -17.94 8.47
N LEU A 247 -6.14 -18.91 8.36
CA LEU A 247 -6.30 -20.08 7.49
C LEU A 247 -7.56 -20.92 7.77
N PRO A 248 -8.07 -21.05 9.02
CA PRO A 248 -9.31 -21.77 9.26
C PRO A 248 -10.54 -21.15 8.61
N PHE A 249 -10.49 -19.87 8.26
CA PHE A 249 -11.63 -19.07 7.81
C PHE A 249 -11.64 -18.81 6.31
N ILE A 250 -10.56 -19.14 5.58
CA ILE A 250 -10.46 -18.82 4.17
C ILE A 250 -11.35 -19.70 3.29
N ASP A 251 -11.78 -19.14 2.17
CA ASP A 251 -12.42 -19.84 1.07
C ASP A 251 -11.36 -20.31 0.06
N LYS A 252 -10.47 -19.40 -0.33
CA LYS A 252 -9.33 -19.63 -1.23
C LYS A 252 -8.13 -18.77 -0.83
N LEU A 253 -6.96 -19.15 -1.34
CA LEU A 253 -5.71 -18.38 -1.25
C LEU A 253 -5.16 -18.18 -2.66
N GLN A 254 -4.80 -16.96 -2.99
CA GLN A 254 -4.05 -16.65 -4.23
C GLN A 254 -2.65 -16.16 -3.90
N VAL A 255 -1.69 -16.57 -4.72
CA VAL A 255 -0.29 -16.14 -4.61
C VAL A 255 0.09 -15.36 -5.84
N PHE A 256 0.49 -14.11 -5.64
CA PHE A 256 1.00 -13.23 -6.67
C PHE A 256 2.51 -13.08 -6.50
N ALA A 257 3.24 -13.09 -7.61
CA ALA A 257 4.69 -12.97 -7.59
C ALA A 257 5.15 -11.86 -8.54
N HIS A 258 6.13 -11.09 -8.09
CA HIS A 258 6.81 -10.12 -8.93
C HIS A 258 7.73 -10.86 -9.91
N PRO A 259 7.72 -10.55 -11.23
CA PRO A 259 8.47 -11.28 -12.25
C PRO A 259 9.98 -11.35 -11.97
N GLN A 260 10.54 -10.30 -11.40
CA GLN A 260 11.95 -10.24 -11.00
C GLN A 260 12.21 -10.78 -9.58
N MET A 261 11.28 -11.56 -9.00
CA MET A 261 11.41 -12.19 -7.68
C MET A 261 11.67 -11.20 -6.52
N GLN A 262 11.20 -9.95 -6.63
CA GLN A 262 11.42 -8.92 -5.62
C GLN A 262 10.42 -8.99 -4.46
N SER A 263 9.23 -9.51 -4.72
CA SER A 263 8.16 -9.66 -3.73
C SER A 263 7.20 -10.79 -4.06
N THR A 264 6.47 -11.24 -3.05
CA THR A 264 5.31 -12.12 -3.20
C THR A 264 4.15 -11.58 -2.36
N THR A 265 2.93 -11.72 -2.86
CA THR A 265 1.71 -11.37 -2.12
C THR A 265 0.81 -12.59 -2.00
N TRP A 266 0.38 -12.84 -0.77
CA TRP A 266 -0.49 -13.93 -0.37
C TRP A 266 -1.85 -13.35 0.00
N GLN A 267 -2.85 -13.54 -0.86
CA GLN A 267 -4.18 -12.96 -0.70
C GLN A 267 -5.18 -14.03 -0.28
N LEU A 268 -5.77 -13.85 0.90
CA LEU A 268 -6.75 -14.72 1.51
C LEU A 268 -8.15 -14.14 1.27
N TYR A 269 -9.07 -14.97 0.87
CA TYR A 269 -10.47 -14.63 0.64
C TYR A 269 -11.34 -15.28 1.70
N MET A 270 -12.21 -14.50 2.34
CA MET A 270 -13.05 -14.90 3.46
C MET A 270 -14.40 -14.16 3.36
N GLY A 271 -15.31 -14.70 2.55
CA GLY A 271 -16.56 -14.01 2.22
C GLY A 271 -16.29 -12.61 1.66
N GLU A 272 -16.80 -11.59 2.33
CA GLU A 272 -16.67 -10.18 1.92
C GLU A 272 -15.39 -9.49 2.44
N MET A 273 -14.42 -10.28 2.85
CA MET A 273 -13.13 -9.80 3.33
C MET A 273 -11.99 -10.36 2.46
N ARG A 274 -11.04 -9.50 2.11
CA ARG A 274 -9.77 -9.90 1.50
C ARG A 274 -8.61 -9.46 2.39
N PHE A 275 -7.77 -10.39 2.78
CA PHE A 275 -6.56 -10.09 3.54
C PHE A 275 -5.33 -10.43 2.73
N SER A 276 -4.51 -9.43 2.44
CA SER A 276 -3.27 -9.57 1.67
C SER A 276 -2.06 -9.42 2.56
N LEU A 277 -1.08 -10.30 2.41
CA LEU A 277 0.24 -10.22 3.03
C LEU A 277 1.30 -10.21 1.95
N SER A 278 1.99 -9.08 1.79
CA SER A 278 3.08 -8.95 0.83
C SER A 278 4.42 -9.04 1.55
N LEU A 279 5.30 -9.90 1.04
CA LEU A 279 6.64 -10.12 1.55
C LEU A 279 7.65 -9.58 0.56
N SER A 280 8.50 -8.65 0.98
CA SER A 280 9.68 -8.29 0.20
C SER A 280 10.73 -9.39 0.26
N ARG A 281 11.48 -9.60 -0.81
CA ARG A 281 12.62 -10.54 -0.81
C ARG A 281 13.67 -10.11 0.20
N ASP A 282 14.00 -8.82 0.26
CA ASP A 282 14.92 -8.26 1.25
C ASP A 282 14.21 -8.06 2.60
N CYS A 283 14.51 -8.95 3.55
CA CYS A 283 13.93 -8.92 4.89
C CYS A 283 14.42 -7.74 5.73
N TRP A 284 15.56 -7.13 5.41
CA TRP A 284 16.19 -6.11 6.24
C TRP A 284 15.76 -4.69 5.90
N ARG A 285 15.51 -4.42 4.62
CA ARG A 285 15.12 -3.08 4.11
C ARG A 285 13.67 -3.03 3.68
N GLY A 286 13.12 -4.15 3.33
CA GLY A 286 11.74 -4.30 2.93
C GLY A 286 11.33 -3.35 1.80
N PHE A 287 10.07 -3.01 1.77
CA PHE A 287 9.49 -2.06 0.81
C PHE A 287 9.93 -0.60 1.02
N SER A 288 10.54 -0.26 2.17
CA SER A 288 11.13 1.06 2.38
C SER A 288 12.52 1.22 1.75
N GLY A 289 13.07 0.12 1.24
CA GLY A 289 14.28 0.10 0.43
C GLY A 289 14.01 0.79 -0.89
N GLU A 290 14.95 1.58 -1.31
CA GLU A 290 14.89 2.35 -2.53
C GLU A 290 15.01 1.43 -3.75
N GLY A 291 14.29 1.68 -4.81
CA GLY A 291 14.43 0.91 -6.04
C GLY A 291 13.40 1.27 -7.09
N ALA A 292 12.34 0.53 -7.18
CA ALA A 292 11.34 0.64 -8.24
C ALA A 292 10.66 2.04 -8.33
N THR A 293 10.56 2.76 -7.21
CA THR A 293 9.93 4.09 -7.19
C THR A 293 10.85 5.23 -7.59
N LEU A 294 12.18 5.02 -7.62
CA LEU A 294 13.13 6.12 -7.88
C LEU A 294 13.04 6.64 -9.30
N ASP A 295 12.91 5.75 -10.28
CA ASP A 295 12.74 6.14 -11.68
C ASP A 295 11.43 6.91 -11.87
N ALA A 296 10.34 6.40 -11.34
CA ALA A 296 9.04 7.04 -11.39
C ALA A 296 9.04 8.45 -10.76
N LEU A 297 9.69 8.62 -9.60
CA LEU A 297 9.80 9.91 -8.92
C LEU A 297 10.79 10.87 -9.60
N ASN A 298 11.75 10.35 -10.36
CA ASN A 298 12.79 11.16 -11.03
C ASN A 298 12.25 11.90 -12.26
N GLU A 299 11.26 11.33 -12.95
CA GLU A 299 10.66 11.94 -14.14
C GLU A 299 9.82 13.18 -13.82
N GLY A 300 9.24 13.23 -12.61
CA GLY A 300 8.36 14.31 -12.18
C GLY A 300 6.99 14.29 -12.90
N ILE A 301 6.03 15.02 -12.37
CA ILE A 301 4.71 15.27 -12.99
C ILE A 301 4.46 16.78 -12.94
N ASP A 302 3.87 17.32 -13.98
CA ASP A 302 3.43 18.71 -14.01
C ASP A 302 2.41 19.01 -12.90
N GLU A 303 2.63 20.10 -12.14
CA GLU A 303 1.81 20.43 -10.97
C GLU A 303 0.37 20.80 -11.38
N GLY A 304 0.18 21.44 -12.52
CA GLY A 304 -1.14 21.79 -13.04
C GLY A 304 -1.93 20.54 -13.41
N TRP A 305 -1.28 19.59 -14.05
CA TRP A 305 -1.87 18.30 -14.36
C TRP A 305 -2.23 17.50 -13.08
N LEU A 306 -1.36 17.54 -12.07
CA LEU A 306 -1.60 16.89 -10.78
C LEU A 306 -2.82 17.48 -10.05
N ALA A 307 -3.02 18.80 -10.13
CA ALA A 307 -4.19 19.46 -9.55
C ALA A 307 -5.48 19.00 -10.23
N ILE A 308 -5.52 18.96 -11.57
CA ILE A 308 -6.66 18.47 -12.36
C ILE A 308 -6.95 16.98 -12.03
N PHE A 309 -5.91 16.17 -11.94
CA PHE A 309 -6.03 14.76 -11.57
C PHE A 309 -6.69 14.59 -10.19
N ASN A 310 -6.21 15.34 -9.18
CA ASN A 310 -6.76 15.26 -7.83
C ASN A 310 -8.25 15.68 -7.79
N GLU A 311 -8.61 16.73 -8.48
CA GLU A 311 -9.99 17.20 -8.56
C GLU A 311 -10.90 16.16 -9.21
N GLN A 312 -10.51 15.61 -10.36
CA GLN A 312 -11.30 14.59 -11.07
C GLN A 312 -11.37 13.26 -10.32
N ALA A 313 -10.27 12.83 -9.70
CA ALA A 313 -10.24 11.59 -8.93
C ALA A 313 -11.09 11.67 -7.67
N GLN A 314 -11.15 12.83 -7.02
CA GLN A 314 -12.06 13.06 -5.88
C GLN A 314 -13.52 13.08 -6.30
N ALA A 315 -13.84 13.70 -7.44
CA ALA A 315 -15.21 13.81 -7.93
C ALA A 315 -15.78 12.46 -8.40
N ASN A 316 -14.98 11.68 -9.13
CA ASN A 316 -15.46 10.46 -9.79
C ASN A 316 -15.21 9.18 -9.01
N GLN A 317 -14.38 9.22 -7.96
CA GLN A 317 -13.95 8.08 -7.13
C GLN A 317 -13.34 6.90 -7.90
N THR A 318 -13.36 6.92 -9.22
CA THR A 318 -12.77 5.89 -10.09
C THR A 318 -11.71 6.50 -10.99
N ILE A 319 -10.60 5.79 -11.12
CA ILE A 319 -9.56 6.14 -12.07
C ILE A 319 -9.75 5.26 -13.29
N ASN A 320 -10.42 5.82 -14.29
CA ASN A 320 -10.43 5.21 -15.61
C ASN A 320 -9.22 5.76 -16.37
N PRO A 321 -8.24 4.93 -16.73
CA PRO A 321 -7.10 5.35 -17.54
C PRO A 321 -7.51 6.05 -18.84
N ALA A 322 -8.71 5.73 -19.37
CA ALA A 322 -9.26 6.37 -20.56
C ALA A 322 -9.57 7.87 -20.36
N PHE A 323 -9.83 8.34 -19.14
CA PHE A 323 -10.00 9.78 -18.87
C PHE A 323 -8.72 10.60 -19.09
N PHE A 324 -7.58 9.94 -19.09
CA PHE A 324 -6.27 10.58 -19.30
C PHE A 324 -5.77 10.41 -20.73
N SER A 325 -6.55 9.79 -21.61
CA SER A 325 -6.25 9.73 -23.03
C SER A 325 -6.72 11.01 -23.72
N SER A 326 -5.75 11.86 -24.11
CA SER A 326 -6.01 12.99 -25.01
C SER A 326 -6.53 12.46 -26.36
N PRO A 327 -7.38 13.23 -27.09
CA PRO A 327 -7.88 12.86 -28.41
C PRO A 327 -6.80 12.53 -29.46
N GLY A 328 -5.53 12.71 -29.16
CA GLY A 328 -4.38 12.44 -30.05
C GLY A 328 -3.63 11.13 -29.81
N GLY A 329 -4.09 10.22 -28.93
CA GLY A 329 -3.52 8.87 -28.78
C GLY A 329 -2.10 8.75 -28.18
N ALA A 330 -1.40 9.85 -27.93
CA ALA A 330 -0.02 9.85 -27.44
C ALA A 330 0.14 9.47 -25.94
N TRP A 331 -0.96 9.43 -25.21
CA TRP A 331 -0.96 9.20 -23.76
C TRP A 331 -1.12 7.73 -23.37
N LEU A 332 -1.69 6.89 -24.23
CA LEU A 332 -1.93 5.47 -23.92
C LEU A 332 -0.63 4.69 -23.65
N SER A 333 0.46 5.03 -24.34
CA SER A 333 1.78 4.41 -24.11
C SER A 333 2.48 4.87 -22.82
N LYS A 334 1.99 5.95 -22.17
CA LYS A 334 2.54 6.49 -20.91
C LYS A 334 1.66 6.21 -19.70
N THR A 335 0.49 5.60 -19.87
CA THR A 335 -0.48 5.40 -18.79
C THR A 335 0.08 4.57 -17.65
N ASP A 336 0.82 3.51 -17.95
CA ASP A 336 1.44 2.65 -16.93
C ASP A 336 2.53 3.40 -16.16
N THR A 337 3.37 4.17 -16.86
CA THR A 337 4.40 5.01 -16.25
C THR A 337 3.78 6.06 -15.33
N LEU A 338 2.73 6.73 -15.80
CA LEU A 338 2.03 7.76 -15.04
C LEU A 338 1.34 7.17 -13.80
N SER A 339 0.69 6.02 -13.92
CA SER A 339 0.07 5.33 -12.80
C SER A 339 1.11 4.91 -11.75
N ALA A 340 2.28 4.43 -12.19
CA ALA A 340 3.40 4.13 -11.30
C ALA A 340 3.95 5.39 -10.60
N GLN A 341 4.01 6.52 -11.30
CA GLN A 341 4.41 7.82 -10.72
C GLN A 341 3.42 8.27 -9.65
N LEU A 342 2.12 8.25 -9.94
CA LEU A 342 1.07 8.61 -8.99
C LEU A 342 1.04 7.68 -7.77
N ALA A 343 1.24 6.37 -7.98
CA ALA A 343 1.39 5.39 -6.90
C ALA A 343 2.62 5.70 -6.04
N ALA A 344 3.77 5.99 -6.67
CA ALA A 344 4.99 6.39 -5.98
C ALA A 344 4.83 7.71 -5.20
N MET A 345 3.96 8.60 -5.65
CA MET A 345 3.57 9.83 -4.95
C MET A 345 2.56 9.63 -3.83
N GLY A 346 2.03 8.42 -3.65
CA GLY A 346 1.05 8.09 -2.62
C GLY A 346 -0.38 8.50 -2.95
N LEU A 347 -0.69 8.74 -4.22
CA LEU A 347 -2.02 9.11 -4.70
C LEU A 347 -2.83 7.91 -5.19
N LEU A 348 -2.16 6.80 -5.51
CA LEU A 348 -2.81 5.57 -5.96
C LEU A 348 -2.47 4.39 -5.05
N GLY A 349 -3.46 3.51 -4.84
CA GLY A 349 -3.29 2.15 -4.42
C GLY A 349 -3.54 1.20 -5.59
N PHE A 350 -3.09 -0.05 -5.48
CA PHE A 350 -3.32 -1.08 -6.50
C PHE A 350 -4.16 -2.24 -5.95
N ASP A 351 -5.18 -2.64 -6.67
CA ASP A 351 -6.00 -3.81 -6.38
C ASP A 351 -5.53 -4.99 -7.25
N LEU A 352 -4.99 -6.03 -6.60
CA LEU A 352 -4.43 -7.20 -7.28
C LEU A 352 -5.49 -8.06 -7.95
N GLU A 353 -6.70 -8.17 -7.37
CA GLU A 353 -7.78 -8.98 -7.95
C GLU A 353 -8.36 -8.32 -9.19
N GLU A 354 -8.55 -7.01 -9.13
CA GLU A 354 -9.11 -6.22 -10.22
C GLU A 354 -8.05 -5.83 -11.27
N GLY A 355 -6.75 -5.97 -10.91
CA GLY A 355 -5.65 -5.56 -11.78
C GLY A 355 -5.65 -4.05 -12.08
N THR A 356 -6.23 -3.23 -11.18
CA THR A 356 -6.46 -1.80 -11.42
C THR A 356 -5.96 -0.93 -10.29
N TYR A 357 -5.69 0.34 -10.62
CA TYR A 357 -5.40 1.35 -9.62
C TYR A 357 -6.68 1.99 -9.09
N PHE A 358 -6.66 2.36 -7.80
CA PHE A 358 -7.68 3.17 -7.16
C PHE A 358 -7.09 4.43 -6.54
N TYR A 359 -7.86 5.50 -6.49
CA TYR A 359 -7.43 6.73 -5.86
C TYR A 359 -7.32 6.56 -4.34
N ARG A 360 -6.19 6.98 -3.80
CA ARG A 360 -5.93 6.96 -2.36
C ARG A 360 -4.93 8.04 -2.00
N GLN A 361 -5.42 9.16 -1.53
CA GLN A 361 -4.53 10.21 -1.06
C GLN A 361 -3.99 9.87 0.32
N LEU A 362 -2.72 9.50 0.40
CA LEU A 362 -2.06 9.27 1.68
C LEU A 362 -1.92 10.59 2.48
N PRO A 363 -1.93 10.54 3.83
CA PRO A 363 -1.99 11.72 4.69
C PRO A 363 -0.65 12.45 4.81
N PHE A 364 0.04 12.71 3.69
CA PHE A 364 1.31 13.44 3.66
C PHE A 364 1.50 14.20 2.32
N LYS A 365 2.37 15.23 2.36
CA LYS A 365 2.68 16.04 1.18
C LYS A 365 3.73 15.36 0.29
N LEU A 366 3.61 15.50 -1.03
CA LEU A 366 4.57 14.98 -2.02
C LEU A 366 6.01 15.43 -1.75
N SER A 367 6.21 16.70 -1.38
CA SER A 367 7.53 17.23 -1.01
C SER A 367 8.23 16.42 0.09
N ARG A 368 7.45 15.78 0.97
CA ARG A 368 7.99 14.90 2.00
C ARG A 368 8.56 13.61 1.41
N ILE A 369 7.89 13.01 0.41
CA ILE A 369 8.38 11.79 -0.28
C ILE A 369 9.71 12.09 -0.98
N LEU A 370 9.75 13.14 -1.80
CA LEU A 370 10.95 13.57 -2.51
C LEU A 370 12.09 13.87 -1.52
N GLY A 371 11.75 14.58 -0.43
CA GLY A 371 12.69 14.91 0.63
C GLY A 371 13.29 13.71 1.39
N LEU A 372 12.62 12.56 1.38
CA LEU A 372 13.07 11.36 2.08
C LEU A 372 14.06 10.50 1.27
N ASN A 373 14.32 10.83 0.01
CA ASN A 373 15.13 10.02 -0.89
C ASN A 373 16.53 10.63 -1.07
N PRO A 374 17.58 10.13 -0.37
CA PRO A 374 18.93 10.71 -0.45
C PRO A 374 19.53 10.67 -1.86
N ARG A 375 19.17 9.64 -2.67
CA ARG A 375 19.67 9.50 -4.03
C ARG A 375 19.04 10.52 -4.99
N LEU A 376 17.75 10.81 -4.86
CA LEU A 376 17.08 11.88 -5.61
C LEU A 376 17.67 13.24 -5.26
N LYS A 377 17.79 13.56 -3.97
CA LYS A 377 18.47 14.80 -3.52
C LYS A 377 19.90 14.89 -4.03
N GLY A 378 20.63 13.77 -3.97
CA GLY A 378 22.01 13.72 -4.48
C GLY A 378 22.08 13.94 -5.99
N ALA A 379 21.10 13.43 -6.75
CA ALA A 379 20.99 13.64 -8.18
C ALA A 379 20.67 15.10 -8.51
N GLU A 380 19.71 15.71 -7.83
CA GLU A 380 19.38 17.14 -7.99
C GLU A 380 20.57 18.04 -7.70
N LYS A 381 21.31 17.76 -6.62
CA LYS A 381 22.52 18.51 -6.29
C LYS A 381 23.57 18.40 -7.38
N LEU A 382 23.75 17.22 -8.00
CA LEU A 382 24.71 17.04 -9.10
C LEU A 382 24.32 17.85 -10.33
N ILE A 383 23.03 18.05 -10.59
CA ILE A 383 22.54 18.88 -11.69
C ILE A 383 22.74 20.37 -11.38
N VAL A 384 22.32 20.81 -10.19
CA VAL A 384 22.46 22.20 -9.74
C VAL A 384 23.93 22.63 -9.70
N ASP A 385 24.83 21.73 -9.26
CA ASP A 385 26.28 21.96 -9.22
C ASP A 385 26.95 21.82 -10.64
N GLU A 386 26.16 21.65 -11.72
CA GLU A 386 26.64 21.48 -13.11
C GLU A 386 27.65 20.33 -13.29
N LYS A 387 27.50 19.26 -12.49
CA LYS A 387 28.43 18.13 -12.46
C LYS A 387 28.12 17.02 -13.48
N VAL A 388 27.12 17.19 -14.34
CA VAL A 388 26.70 16.23 -15.36
C VAL A 388 27.12 16.73 -16.75
N ALA A 389 27.95 15.97 -17.45
CA ALA A 389 28.40 16.25 -18.80
C ALA A 389 28.07 15.08 -19.73
N ILE A 390 27.28 15.31 -20.78
CA ILE A 390 27.00 14.30 -21.83
C ILE A 390 28.23 14.22 -22.74
N VAL A 391 28.80 13.02 -22.86
CA VAL A 391 29.97 12.75 -23.71
C VAL A 391 29.52 12.37 -25.10
N SER A 392 28.53 11.48 -25.20
CA SER A 392 27.95 11.09 -26.49
C SER A 392 26.48 10.71 -26.30
N GLN A 393 25.69 11.07 -27.31
CA GLN A 393 24.28 10.68 -27.40
C GLN A 393 24.01 10.23 -28.83
N GLN A 394 23.85 8.92 -29.00
CA GLN A 394 23.50 8.28 -30.27
C GLN A 394 22.17 7.56 -30.12
N ALA A 395 21.54 7.16 -31.23
CA ALA A 395 20.24 6.45 -31.16
C ALA A 395 20.31 5.25 -30.22
N GLY A 396 19.58 5.34 -29.10
CA GLY A 396 19.47 4.29 -28.10
C GLY A 396 20.62 4.16 -27.11
N ARG A 397 21.64 5.02 -27.14
CA ARG A 397 22.76 5.00 -26.17
C ARG A 397 23.20 6.39 -25.76
N THR A 398 23.26 6.63 -24.48
CA THR A 398 23.82 7.85 -23.88
C THR A 398 25.01 7.48 -23.00
N GLU A 399 26.11 8.20 -23.17
CA GLU A 399 27.27 8.16 -22.29
C GLU A 399 27.48 9.54 -21.67
N ALA A 400 27.63 9.56 -20.35
CA ALA A 400 27.81 10.79 -19.59
C ALA A 400 28.92 10.64 -18.55
N ARG A 401 29.57 11.76 -18.23
CA ARG A 401 30.49 11.88 -17.09
C ARG A 401 29.83 12.68 -15.99
N VAL A 402 29.92 12.18 -14.78
CA VAL A 402 29.36 12.82 -13.59
C VAL A 402 30.47 12.99 -12.56
N ALA A 403 30.75 14.24 -12.20
CA ALA A 403 31.78 14.55 -11.21
C ALA A 403 31.28 14.21 -9.79
N GLY A 404 31.99 13.32 -9.11
CA GLY A 404 31.80 12.98 -7.69
C GLY A 404 32.77 13.73 -6.78
N SER A 405 32.91 13.26 -5.54
CA SER A 405 33.88 13.82 -4.60
C SER A 405 35.30 13.34 -4.95
N GLY A 406 35.98 14.12 -5.82
CA GLY A 406 37.37 13.83 -6.23
C GLY A 406 37.55 12.78 -7.34
N VAL A 407 36.43 12.17 -7.84
CA VAL A 407 36.46 11.15 -8.89
C VAL A 407 35.36 11.43 -9.91
N GLN A 408 35.66 11.20 -11.20
CA GLN A 408 34.63 11.19 -12.26
C GLN A 408 34.05 9.79 -12.44
N HIS A 409 32.74 9.72 -12.52
CA HIS A 409 32.01 8.48 -12.80
C HIS A 409 31.47 8.49 -14.22
N THR A 410 31.64 7.38 -14.93
CA THR A 410 31.02 7.18 -16.24
C THR A 410 29.65 6.52 -16.07
N VAL A 411 28.64 7.11 -16.68
CA VAL A 411 27.27 6.57 -16.73
C VAL A 411 26.96 6.21 -18.18
N ILE A 412 26.46 5.00 -18.40
CA ILE A 412 26.00 4.51 -19.69
C ILE A 412 24.55 4.08 -19.54
N ILE A 413 23.69 4.57 -20.43
CA ILE A 413 22.26 4.21 -20.54
C ILE A 413 22.03 3.73 -21.96
N ASP A 414 21.64 2.46 -22.13
CA ASP A 414 21.33 1.86 -23.43
C ASP A 414 20.22 0.80 -23.33
N ALA A 415 19.89 0.15 -24.44
CA ALA A 415 18.86 -0.88 -24.50
C ALA A 415 19.13 -2.10 -23.56
N SER A 416 20.39 -2.34 -23.17
CA SER A 416 20.77 -3.38 -22.21
C SER A 416 20.61 -2.96 -20.76
N GLY A 417 20.26 -1.71 -20.50
CA GLY A 417 20.05 -1.13 -19.17
C GLY A 417 21.03 0.00 -18.83
N GLU A 418 21.15 0.26 -17.54
CA GLU A 418 21.92 1.35 -16.98
C GLU A 418 23.19 0.83 -16.32
N ARG A 419 24.30 1.54 -16.48
CA ARG A 419 25.58 1.21 -15.85
C ARG A 419 26.26 2.46 -15.32
N CYS A 420 26.95 2.32 -14.19
CA CYS A 420 27.73 3.39 -13.59
C CYS A 420 28.99 2.82 -12.92
N THR A 421 30.09 3.55 -13.01
CA THR A 421 31.37 3.17 -12.37
C THR A 421 31.46 3.50 -10.88
N CYS A 422 30.37 3.97 -10.23
CA CYS A 422 30.38 4.28 -8.81
C CYS A 422 30.30 3.02 -7.93
N GLU A 423 30.81 3.14 -6.71
CA GLU A 423 30.82 2.05 -5.71
C GLU A 423 29.40 1.45 -5.46
N TRP A 424 28.37 2.31 -5.39
CA TRP A 424 27.00 1.85 -5.25
C TRP A 424 26.58 0.90 -6.38
N PHE A 425 26.83 1.31 -7.62
CA PHE A 425 26.44 0.51 -8.78
C PHE A 425 27.28 -0.76 -8.89
N SER A 426 28.59 -0.68 -8.64
CA SER A 426 29.49 -1.85 -8.60
C SER A 426 29.03 -2.90 -7.59
N LYS A 427 28.51 -2.44 -6.45
CA LYS A 427 28.04 -3.34 -5.37
C LYS A 427 26.68 -3.97 -5.63
N TYR A 428 25.76 -3.23 -6.25
CA TYR A 428 24.36 -3.66 -6.35
C TYR A 428 23.87 -3.90 -7.79
N GLN A 429 24.65 -3.55 -8.79
CA GLN A 429 24.41 -3.78 -10.23
C GLN A 429 22.97 -3.51 -10.71
N GLY A 430 22.34 -2.46 -10.17
CA GLY A 430 20.96 -2.10 -10.47
C GLY A 430 19.88 -2.85 -9.66
N GLU A 431 20.20 -3.94 -8.96
CA GLU A 431 19.22 -4.71 -8.17
C GLU A 431 18.49 -3.88 -7.10
N ARG A 432 19.06 -2.75 -6.71
CA ARG A 432 18.48 -1.80 -5.75
C ARG A 432 18.10 -0.47 -6.38
N GLY A 433 17.79 -0.50 -7.68
CA GLY A 433 17.48 0.67 -8.48
C GLY A 433 18.69 1.55 -8.79
N PRO A 434 18.49 2.63 -9.55
CA PRO A 434 19.56 3.48 -10.06
C PRO A 434 20.34 4.19 -8.94
N CYS A 435 21.62 4.44 -9.17
CA CYS A 435 22.43 5.29 -8.29
C CYS A 435 22.13 6.78 -8.56
N LYS A 436 22.58 7.67 -7.66
CA LYS A 436 22.41 9.13 -7.82
C LYS A 436 22.97 9.68 -9.14
N HIS A 437 24.02 9.07 -9.69
CA HIS A 437 24.65 9.51 -10.93
C HIS A 437 23.80 9.15 -12.15
N VAL A 438 23.23 7.94 -12.19
CA VAL A 438 22.26 7.52 -13.22
C VAL A 438 21.01 8.40 -13.16
N LEU A 439 20.44 8.62 -11.97
CA LEU A 439 19.30 9.51 -11.78
C LEU A 439 19.58 10.94 -12.27
N ALA A 440 20.77 11.47 -11.98
CA ALA A 440 21.17 12.79 -12.42
C ALA A 440 21.24 12.90 -13.96
N VAL A 441 21.80 11.88 -14.62
CA VAL A 441 21.87 11.85 -16.10
C VAL A 441 20.47 11.74 -16.71
N LYS A 442 19.61 10.83 -16.19
CA LYS A 442 18.21 10.70 -16.65
C LYS A 442 17.47 12.03 -16.54
N LYS A 443 17.52 12.66 -15.35
CA LYS A 443 16.84 13.94 -15.11
C LYS A 443 17.38 15.06 -16.00
N TYR A 444 18.71 15.10 -16.20
CA TYR A 444 19.35 16.08 -17.10
C TYR A 444 18.90 15.94 -18.55
N LEU A 445 18.68 14.69 -19.02
CA LEU A 445 18.17 14.43 -20.37
C LEU A 445 16.71 14.85 -20.55
N LEU A 446 15.89 14.81 -19.49
CA LEU A 446 14.49 15.25 -19.51
C LEU A 446 14.35 16.79 -19.50
N MET A 447 15.38 17.52 -19.04
CA MET A 447 15.40 18.98 -18.98
C MET A 447 15.86 19.64 -20.28
N LYS A 448 16.44 18.87 -21.21
CA LYS A 448 16.87 19.30 -22.55
C LYS A 448 15.82 18.99 -23.61
#